data_9a29c26936be06b65c75aa7860671844
#
_entry.id   9a29c26936be06b65c75aa7860671844
#
_cell.length_a   1.000
_cell.length_b   1.000
_cell.length_c   1.000
_cell.angle_alpha   90.00
_cell.angle_beta   90.00
_cell.angle_gamma   90.00
#
_symmetry.space_group_name_H-M   'P 1'
#
loop_
_entity.id
_entity.type
_entity.pdbx_description
1 polymer ?
#
loop_
_entity_poly.entity_id
_entity_poly.type
_entity_poly.pdbx_seq_one_letter_code
_entity_poly.pdbx_strand_id
1 'polypeptide(L)'
;MNKAKEQVLEEYPDAKIFIIDTLRFGPGYGLMAIIASEMRKEGKDVEEVAKWLEDNKNRFHQTGWMDDLAFTAKKGRLTRAKAFMGTLVGIKPIGEFDKNGLTTVIGKLKGEKMAYSVLVDFIAETIIDADKQTIIIATTNRHKNAEEYKRLIEERFHPKKVMICDVFPFCGINIGPGLMAAYYYGKPISEGLEEEKALVARLSENYKG
;
A
#
# COMPACT_ATOMS: atom_id res chain seq x y z
N MET A 1 -0.18 -21.45 -8.36
CA MET A 1 1.28 -21.33 -8.42
C MET A 1 2.00 -22.63 -8.02
N ASN A 2 1.58 -23.36 -6.99
CA ASN A 2 2.24 -24.66 -6.62
C ASN A 2 2.31 -25.66 -7.75
N LYS A 3 1.21 -25.90 -8.48
CA LYS A 3 1.21 -26.76 -9.68
C LYS A 3 2.24 -26.35 -10.75
N ALA A 4 2.39 -25.06 -10.99
CA ALA A 4 3.39 -24.56 -11.94
C ALA A 4 4.83 -24.82 -11.44
N LYS A 5 5.05 -24.65 -10.13
CA LYS A 5 6.34 -24.99 -9.51
C LYS A 5 6.65 -26.49 -9.67
N GLU A 6 5.69 -27.37 -9.40
CA GLU A 6 5.84 -28.83 -9.57
C GLU A 6 6.24 -29.17 -11.00
N GLN A 7 5.51 -28.64 -11.99
CA GLN A 7 5.82 -28.85 -13.42
C GLN A 7 7.23 -28.38 -13.83
N VAL A 8 7.65 -27.23 -13.32
CA VAL A 8 9.02 -26.74 -13.61
C VAL A 8 10.08 -27.63 -12.97
N LEU A 9 9.83 -28.14 -11.76
CA LEU A 9 10.76 -29.03 -11.07
C LEU A 9 10.85 -30.43 -11.70
N GLU A 10 9.83 -30.88 -12.45
CA GLU A 10 9.93 -32.09 -13.26
C GLU A 10 11.00 -31.96 -14.36
N GLU A 11 11.10 -30.78 -14.97
CA GLU A 11 12.08 -30.48 -16.05
C GLU A 11 13.42 -29.98 -15.49
N TYR A 12 13.39 -29.23 -14.38
CA TYR A 12 14.56 -28.61 -13.74
C TYR A 12 14.62 -28.98 -12.25
N PRO A 13 15.01 -30.23 -11.89
CA PRO A 13 14.94 -30.72 -10.50
C PRO A 13 15.75 -29.90 -9.49
N ASP A 14 16.87 -29.32 -9.95
CA ASP A 14 17.78 -28.53 -9.11
C ASP A 14 17.38 -27.05 -8.98
N ALA A 15 16.30 -26.63 -9.65
CA ALA A 15 15.86 -25.23 -9.61
C ALA A 15 15.30 -24.85 -8.22
N LYS A 16 15.83 -23.77 -7.66
CA LYS A 16 15.35 -23.22 -6.38
C LYS A 16 14.21 -22.23 -6.63
N ILE A 17 12.97 -22.63 -6.36
CA ILE A 17 11.78 -21.84 -6.61
C ILE A 17 11.02 -21.61 -5.30
N PHE A 18 10.86 -20.35 -4.91
CA PHE A 18 10.08 -19.92 -3.75
C PHE A 18 8.84 -19.16 -4.21
N ILE A 19 7.70 -19.47 -3.64
CA ILE A 19 6.43 -18.82 -3.92
C ILE A 19 6.07 -17.99 -2.70
N ILE A 20 6.02 -16.66 -2.87
CA ILE A 20 5.68 -15.71 -1.81
C ILE A 20 4.27 -15.19 -2.06
N ASP A 21 3.35 -15.45 -1.11
CA ASP A 21 2.09 -14.75 -1.06
C ASP A 21 2.30 -13.40 -0.36
N THR A 22 2.32 -12.36 -1.15
CA THR A 22 2.64 -11.00 -0.66
C THR A 22 1.53 -10.40 0.19
N LEU A 23 0.30 -10.89 0.10
CA LEU A 23 -0.89 -10.29 0.70
C LEU A 23 -1.05 -8.79 0.32
N ARG A 24 -0.49 -8.39 -0.82
CA ARG A 24 -0.49 -7.01 -1.30
C ARG A 24 -0.94 -6.94 -2.76
N PHE A 25 -1.53 -5.80 -3.13
CA PHE A 25 -2.06 -5.55 -4.46
C PHE A 25 -1.17 -4.59 -5.25
N GLY A 26 -1.20 -4.75 -6.58
CA GLY A 26 -0.61 -3.81 -7.53
C GLY A 26 0.80 -3.38 -7.16
N PRO A 27 1.06 -2.08 -6.93
CA PRO A 27 2.40 -1.60 -6.60
C PRO A 27 2.96 -2.13 -5.28
N GLY A 28 2.11 -2.63 -4.37
CA GLY A 28 2.58 -3.22 -3.11
C GLY A 28 3.47 -4.44 -3.33
N TYR A 29 3.03 -5.41 -4.15
CA TYR A 29 3.91 -6.52 -4.51
C TYR A 29 5.05 -6.10 -5.45
N GLY A 30 4.83 -5.07 -6.27
CA GLY A 30 5.88 -4.47 -7.09
C GLY A 30 7.02 -3.89 -6.27
N LEU A 31 6.71 -3.23 -5.16
CA LEU A 31 7.71 -2.74 -4.20
C LEU A 31 8.52 -3.89 -3.58
N MET A 32 7.85 -4.99 -3.22
CA MET A 32 8.54 -6.19 -2.74
C MET A 32 9.50 -6.77 -3.78
N ALA A 33 9.11 -6.76 -5.07
CA ALA A 33 9.99 -7.19 -6.16
C ALA A 33 11.19 -6.25 -6.36
N ILE A 34 11.02 -4.94 -6.17
CA ILE A 34 12.12 -3.97 -6.20
C ILE A 34 13.12 -4.29 -5.09
N ILE A 35 12.65 -4.48 -3.86
CA ILE A 35 13.52 -4.80 -2.71
C ILE A 35 14.23 -6.13 -2.92
N ALA A 36 13.53 -7.17 -3.39
CA ALA A 36 14.14 -8.45 -3.73
C ALA A 36 15.27 -8.31 -4.76
N SER A 37 15.04 -7.47 -5.78
CA SER A 37 16.06 -7.18 -6.80
C SER A 37 17.27 -6.42 -6.23
N GLU A 38 17.05 -5.51 -5.28
CA GLU A 38 18.14 -4.79 -4.60
C GLU A 38 18.95 -5.74 -3.72
N MET A 39 18.29 -6.59 -2.91
CA MET A 39 18.95 -7.62 -2.09
C MET A 39 19.82 -8.57 -2.95
N ARG A 40 19.31 -8.97 -4.13
CA ARG A 40 20.10 -9.77 -5.08
C ARG A 40 21.34 -9.03 -5.55
N LYS A 41 21.26 -7.72 -5.83
CA LYS A 41 22.41 -6.90 -6.24
C LYS A 41 23.44 -6.76 -5.11
N GLU A 42 22.99 -6.85 -3.86
CA GLU A 42 23.83 -6.86 -2.65
C GLU A 42 24.45 -8.24 -2.38
N GLY A 43 24.18 -9.25 -3.23
CA GLY A 43 24.76 -10.59 -3.16
C GLY A 43 23.97 -11.60 -2.33
N LYS A 44 22.73 -11.24 -1.92
CA LYS A 44 21.85 -12.19 -1.24
C LYS A 44 21.40 -13.30 -2.16
N ASP A 45 21.40 -14.52 -1.64
CA ASP A 45 20.89 -15.68 -2.36
C ASP A 45 19.35 -15.73 -2.37
N VAL A 46 18.79 -16.66 -3.15
CA VAL A 46 17.34 -16.75 -3.33
C VAL A 46 16.62 -17.19 -2.06
N GLU A 47 17.24 -18.01 -1.21
CA GLU A 47 16.69 -18.44 0.07
C GLU A 47 16.62 -17.28 1.07
N GLU A 48 17.72 -16.51 1.18
CA GLU A 48 17.77 -15.32 2.04
C GLU A 48 16.69 -14.31 1.63
N VAL A 49 16.55 -14.04 0.32
CA VAL A 49 15.54 -13.12 -0.21
C VAL A 49 14.13 -13.64 0.07
N ALA A 50 13.87 -14.91 -0.20
CA ALA A 50 12.54 -15.51 0.02
C ALA A 50 12.15 -15.48 1.49
N LYS A 51 13.10 -15.84 2.39
CA LYS A 51 12.87 -15.78 3.83
C LYS A 51 12.60 -14.35 4.29
N TRP A 52 13.40 -13.39 3.85
CA TRP A 52 13.21 -11.99 4.23
C TRP A 52 11.84 -11.46 3.80
N LEU A 53 11.41 -11.75 2.57
CA LEU A 53 10.09 -11.34 2.08
C LEU A 53 8.95 -11.95 2.90
N GLU A 54 9.03 -13.24 3.23
CA GLU A 54 8.02 -13.93 4.03
C GLU A 54 7.93 -13.35 5.45
N ASP A 55 9.07 -13.10 6.09
CA ASP A 55 9.15 -12.54 7.44
C ASP A 55 8.66 -11.07 7.51
N ASN A 56 8.75 -10.34 6.39
CA ASN A 56 8.48 -8.89 6.35
C ASN A 56 7.24 -8.49 5.56
N LYS A 57 6.51 -9.40 4.92
CA LYS A 57 5.35 -9.07 4.07
C LYS A 57 4.27 -8.22 4.76
N ASN A 58 4.12 -8.32 6.08
CA ASN A 58 3.19 -7.52 6.87
C ASN A 58 3.73 -6.15 7.31
N ARG A 59 4.80 -5.67 6.68
CA ARG A 59 5.40 -4.34 6.89
C ARG A 59 5.29 -3.45 5.66
N PHE A 60 4.61 -3.92 4.62
CA PHE A 60 4.38 -3.17 3.39
C PHE A 60 3.03 -2.46 3.47
N HIS A 61 3.07 -1.16 3.71
CA HIS A 61 1.90 -0.31 3.79
C HIS A 61 1.35 0.04 2.41
N GLN A 62 0.05 0.24 2.32
CA GLN A 62 -0.67 0.67 1.13
C GLN A 62 -1.72 1.72 1.54
N THR A 63 -1.24 2.87 2.02
CA THR A 63 -2.06 3.88 2.67
C THR A 63 -2.46 5.00 1.72
N GLY A 64 -3.75 5.29 1.63
CA GLY A 64 -4.27 6.32 0.76
C GLY A 64 -5.77 6.53 0.92
N TRP A 65 -6.36 7.26 -0.03
CA TRP A 65 -7.82 7.41 -0.08
C TRP A 65 -8.43 6.94 -1.39
N MET A 66 -9.72 6.67 -1.35
CA MET A 66 -10.57 6.43 -2.52
C MET A 66 -11.77 7.39 -2.48
N ASP A 67 -12.09 8.01 -3.62
CA ASP A 67 -13.23 8.92 -3.69
C ASP A 67 -14.57 8.18 -3.74
N ASP A 68 -14.61 6.99 -4.36
CA ASP A 68 -15.83 6.20 -4.53
C ASP A 68 -15.73 4.82 -3.86
N LEU A 69 -16.03 4.79 -2.56
CA LEU A 69 -16.13 3.54 -1.82
C LEU A 69 -17.31 2.66 -2.27
N ALA A 70 -18.37 3.25 -2.80
CA ALA A 70 -19.53 2.49 -3.25
C ALA A 70 -19.18 1.62 -4.46
N PHE A 71 -18.33 2.10 -5.35
CA PHE A 71 -17.81 1.31 -6.47
C PHE A 71 -17.04 0.07 -5.97
N THR A 72 -16.06 0.28 -5.09
CA THR A 72 -15.25 -0.79 -4.51
C THR A 72 -16.07 -1.78 -3.68
N ALA A 73 -17.07 -1.28 -2.95
CA ALA A 73 -18.00 -2.08 -2.18
C ALA A 73 -18.85 -3.01 -3.06
N LYS A 74 -19.39 -2.50 -4.18
CA LYS A 74 -20.15 -3.29 -5.16
C LYS A 74 -19.34 -4.44 -5.76
N LYS A 75 -18.02 -4.26 -5.83
CA LYS A 75 -17.09 -5.29 -6.33
C LYS A 75 -16.64 -6.29 -5.26
N GLY A 76 -17.15 -6.17 -4.03
CA GLY A 76 -16.80 -7.07 -2.92
C GLY A 76 -15.35 -6.95 -2.44
N ARG A 77 -14.70 -5.80 -2.66
CA ARG A 77 -13.29 -5.57 -2.33
C ARG A 77 -13.08 -4.67 -1.11
N LEU A 78 -14.16 -4.34 -0.40
CA LEU A 78 -14.13 -3.53 0.80
C LEU A 78 -14.70 -4.31 1.98
N THR A 79 -13.91 -4.48 3.02
CA THR A 79 -14.36 -5.10 4.27
C THR A 79 -15.38 -4.21 4.96
N ARG A 80 -16.50 -4.79 5.43
CA ARG A 80 -17.59 -4.07 6.10
C ARG A 80 -18.20 -2.92 5.27
N ALA A 81 -18.32 -3.10 3.96
CA ALA A 81 -18.84 -2.13 3.00
C ALA A 81 -20.14 -1.42 3.44
N LYS A 82 -21.04 -2.11 4.16
CA LYS A 82 -22.31 -1.55 4.65
C LYS A 82 -22.13 -0.36 5.60
N ALA A 83 -21.01 -0.28 6.33
CA ALA A 83 -20.75 0.82 7.26
C ALA A 83 -20.36 2.14 6.55
N PHE A 84 -20.10 2.10 5.24
CA PHE A 84 -19.58 3.23 4.47
C PHE A 84 -20.52 3.70 3.35
N MET A 85 -21.72 3.17 3.27
CA MET A 85 -22.71 3.46 2.22
C MET A 85 -23.45 4.82 2.38
N GLY A 86 -22.81 5.80 2.98
CA GLY A 86 -23.30 7.18 2.97
C GLY A 86 -22.33 8.07 2.18
N THR A 87 -22.81 8.68 1.10
CA THR A 87 -22.05 9.68 0.35
C THR A 87 -21.90 10.94 1.20
N LEU A 88 -20.80 11.05 1.89
CA LEU A 88 -20.40 12.28 2.56
C LEU A 88 -19.59 13.10 1.53
N VAL A 89 -20.22 14.08 0.93
CA VAL A 89 -19.55 15.00 0.01
C VAL A 89 -18.34 15.63 0.70
N GLY A 90 -17.18 15.54 0.03
CA GLY A 90 -15.94 16.11 0.54
C GLY A 90 -15.23 15.27 1.61
N ILE A 91 -15.72 14.07 1.94
CA ILE A 91 -15.02 13.16 2.86
C ILE A 91 -14.07 12.24 2.05
N LYS A 92 -12.85 12.13 2.54
CA LYS A 92 -11.83 11.21 2.03
C LYS A 92 -11.69 10.03 2.99
N PRO A 93 -12.20 8.86 2.63
CA PRO A 93 -11.95 7.65 3.43
C PRO A 93 -10.51 7.21 3.23
N ILE A 94 -9.80 7.05 4.33
CA ILE A 94 -8.43 6.56 4.36
C ILE A 94 -8.45 5.05 4.52
N GLY A 95 -7.79 4.37 3.61
CA GLY A 95 -7.66 2.92 3.59
C GLY A 95 -6.24 2.44 3.83
N GLU A 96 -6.14 1.26 4.42
CA GLU A 96 -4.91 0.49 4.55
C GLU A 96 -5.23 -0.99 4.28
N PHE A 97 -4.22 -1.79 3.98
CA PHE A 97 -4.36 -3.23 3.87
C PHE A 97 -4.01 -3.91 5.19
N ASP A 98 -4.90 -4.76 5.65
CA ASP A 98 -4.66 -5.57 6.83
C ASP A 98 -3.68 -6.72 6.57
N LYS A 99 -3.39 -7.50 7.61
CA LYS A 99 -2.49 -8.67 7.54
C LYS A 99 -3.01 -9.78 6.62
N ASN A 100 -4.30 -9.77 6.28
CA ASN A 100 -4.92 -10.77 5.40
C ASN A 100 -5.00 -10.28 3.94
N GLY A 101 -4.46 -9.09 3.64
CA GLY A 101 -4.52 -8.51 2.30
C GLY A 101 -5.88 -7.93 1.92
N LEU A 102 -6.69 -7.54 2.91
CA LEU A 102 -7.99 -6.93 2.69
C LEU A 102 -7.93 -5.42 2.94
N THR A 103 -8.54 -4.66 2.03
CA THR A 103 -8.66 -3.21 2.20
C THR A 103 -9.61 -2.89 3.35
N THR A 104 -9.13 -2.14 4.32
CA THR A 104 -9.89 -1.70 5.49
C THR A 104 -9.83 -0.18 5.61
N VAL A 105 -10.96 0.45 5.88
CA VAL A 105 -10.99 1.89 6.16
C VAL A 105 -10.53 2.14 7.59
N ILE A 106 -9.46 2.93 7.74
CA ILE A 106 -8.85 3.27 9.02
C ILE A 106 -9.20 4.68 9.52
N GLY A 107 -9.83 5.49 8.67
CA GLY A 107 -10.29 6.83 9.05
C GLY A 107 -11.09 7.52 7.96
N LYS A 108 -11.67 8.69 8.31
CA LYS A 108 -12.42 9.55 7.39
C LYS A 108 -11.99 10.99 7.62
N LEU A 109 -11.50 11.66 6.60
CA LEU A 109 -10.98 13.01 6.69
C LEU A 109 -11.78 13.97 5.82
N LYS A 110 -11.89 15.23 6.23
CA LYS A 110 -12.64 16.25 5.50
C LYS A 110 -11.73 17.01 4.54
N GLY A 111 -11.96 16.83 3.26
CA GLY A 111 -11.23 17.51 2.19
C GLY A 111 -9.83 16.96 1.92
N GLU A 112 -9.27 17.36 0.77
CA GLU A 112 -7.99 16.86 0.30
C GLU A 112 -6.80 17.39 1.13
N LYS A 113 -6.86 18.66 1.53
CA LYS A 113 -5.78 19.29 2.31
C LYS A 113 -5.51 18.53 3.62
N MET A 114 -6.59 18.25 4.38
CA MET A 114 -6.48 17.47 5.61
C MET A 114 -6.00 16.04 5.32
N ALA A 115 -6.50 15.43 4.24
CA ALA A 115 -6.11 14.07 3.86
C ALA A 115 -4.60 14.00 3.55
N TYR A 116 -4.04 14.94 2.78
CA TYR A 116 -2.60 15.00 2.53
C TYR A 116 -1.79 15.13 3.83
N SER A 117 -2.15 16.10 4.68
CA SER A 117 -1.41 16.32 5.92
C SER A 117 -1.41 15.09 6.82
N VAL A 118 -2.58 14.50 7.06
CA VAL A 118 -2.69 13.29 7.89
C VAL A 118 -1.97 12.10 7.28
N LEU A 119 -2.03 11.92 5.96
CA LEU A 119 -1.32 10.81 5.30
C LEU A 119 0.20 10.97 5.35
N VAL A 120 0.72 12.19 5.18
CA VAL A 120 2.16 12.44 5.30
C VAL A 120 2.63 12.20 6.73
N ASP A 121 1.87 12.67 7.72
CA ASP A 121 2.19 12.41 9.14
C ASP A 121 2.05 10.93 9.49
N PHE A 122 1.07 10.21 8.93
CA PHE A 122 0.93 8.78 9.09
C PHE A 122 2.16 8.04 8.54
N ILE A 123 2.63 8.41 7.36
CA ILE A 123 3.87 7.86 6.80
C ILE A 123 5.05 8.16 7.75
N ALA A 124 5.17 9.38 8.26
CA ALA A 124 6.25 9.77 9.17
C ALA A 124 6.32 8.90 10.43
N GLU A 125 5.16 8.49 10.95
CA GLU A 125 5.06 7.64 12.15
C GLU A 125 5.31 6.15 11.87
N THR A 126 5.15 5.72 10.61
CA THR A 126 5.16 4.30 10.26
C THR A 126 6.31 3.86 9.37
N ILE A 127 6.89 4.74 8.55
CA ILE A 127 7.98 4.42 7.63
C ILE A 127 9.29 4.13 8.39
N ILE A 128 10.13 3.28 7.81
CA ILE A 128 11.47 2.96 8.33
C ILE A 128 12.48 3.29 7.26
N ASP A 129 13.59 3.95 7.63
CA ASP A 129 14.70 4.27 6.71
C ASP A 129 14.21 4.90 5.40
N ALA A 130 13.42 5.96 5.50
CA ALA A 130 12.74 6.58 4.36
C ALA A 130 13.71 7.01 3.24
N ASP A 131 14.89 7.51 3.61
CA ASP A 131 15.94 7.96 2.70
C ASP A 131 16.57 6.83 1.85
N LYS A 132 16.40 5.57 2.28
CA LYS A 132 16.89 4.39 1.57
C LYS A 132 15.85 3.72 0.69
N GLN A 133 14.59 4.16 0.77
CA GLN A 133 13.48 3.49 0.10
C GLN A 133 13.10 4.09 -1.26
N THR A 134 12.59 3.22 -2.12
CA THR A 134 11.69 3.61 -3.20
C THR A 134 10.27 3.65 -2.65
N ILE A 135 9.59 4.79 -2.76
CA ILE A 135 8.16 4.94 -2.45
C ILE A 135 7.39 4.94 -3.76
N ILE A 136 6.30 4.19 -3.84
CA ILE A 136 5.45 4.16 -5.05
C ILE A 136 4.13 4.84 -4.73
N ILE A 137 3.69 5.76 -5.56
CA ILE A 137 2.35 6.35 -5.50
C ILE A 137 1.55 5.77 -6.66
N ALA A 138 0.43 5.12 -6.35
CA ALA A 138 -0.49 4.65 -7.38
C ALA A 138 -1.76 5.48 -7.42
N THR A 139 -2.29 5.66 -8.62
CA THR A 139 -3.50 6.44 -8.83
C THR A 139 -4.44 5.80 -9.84
N THR A 140 -5.75 6.10 -9.70
CA THR A 140 -6.74 5.89 -10.74
C THR A 140 -7.39 7.24 -11.07
N ASN A 141 -6.94 7.85 -12.18
CA ASN A 141 -7.45 9.15 -12.67
C ASN A 141 -7.30 10.30 -11.64
N ARG A 142 -6.17 10.33 -10.90
CA ARG A 142 -5.83 11.37 -9.91
C ARG A 142 -4.37 11.83 -10.05
N HIS A 143 -3.88 11.98 -11.28
CA HIS A 143 -2.48 12.33 -11.54
C HIS A 143 -2.05 13.63 -10.85
N LYS A 144 -2.87 14.69 -10.89
CA LYS A 144 -2.55 15.95 -10.20
C LYS A 144 -2.41 15.76 -8.70
N ASN A 145 -3.26 14.94 -8.10
CA ASN A 145 -3.17 14.61 -6.68
C ASN A 145 -1.92 13.77 -6.39
N ALA A 146 -1.57 12.84 -7.28
CA ALA A 146 -0.38 12.01 -7.13
C ALA A 146 0.91 12.84 -7.21
N GLU A 147 0.98 13.84 -8.11
CA GLU A 147 2.13 14.77 -8.19
C GLU A 147 2.25 15.63 -6.93
N GLU A 148 1.15 16.16 -6.41
CA GLU A 148 1.17 16.92 -5.14
C GLU A 148 1.60 16.03 -3.98
N TYR A 149 1.09 14.80 -3.92
CA TYR A 149 1.48 13.85 -2.86
C TYR A 149 2.96 13.47 -2.95
N LYS A 150 3.46 13.26 -4.18
CA LYS A 150 4.88 13.05 -4.44
C LYS A 150 5.72 14.20 -3.91
N ARG A 151 5.37 15.45 -4.24
CA ARG A 151 6.07 16.64 -3.77
C ARG A 151 6.15 16.67 -2.24
N LEU A 152 5.03 16.44 -1.55
CA LEU A 152 4.97 16.43 -0.09
C LEU A 152 5.84 15.31 0.53
N ILE A 153 5.84 14.13 -0.08
CA ILE A 153 6.66 12.99 0.36
C ILE A 153 8.14 13.28 0.14
N GLU A 154 8.52 13.82 -1.03
CA GLU A 154 9.92 14.15 -1.34
C GLU A 154 10.45 15.25 -0.41
N GLU A 155 9.67 16.29 -0.15
CA GLU A 155 10.05 17.38 0.78
C GLU A 155 10.18 16.90 2.23
N ARG A 156 9.35 15.97 2.67
CA ARG A 156 9.33 15.51 4.06
C ARG A 156 10.35 14.44 4.38
N PHE A 157 10.59 13.50 3.45
CA PHE A 157 11.32 12.26 3.74
C PHE A 157 12.61 12.13 2.95
N HIS A 158 12.81 12.89 1.88
CA HIS A 158 13.95 12.77 0.97
C HIS A 158 14.26 11.31 0.56
N PRO A 159 13.27 10.56 0.10
CA PRO A 159 13.45 9.14 -0.21
C PRO A 159 14.42 8.95 -1.37
N LYS A 160 15.02 7.75 -1.48
CA LYS A 160 15.88 7.38 -2.60
C LYS A 160 15.21 7.61 -3.96
N LYS A 161 13.89 7.34 -4.05
CA LYS A 161 13.09 7.55 -5.24
C LYS A 161 11.60 7.59 -4.91
N VAL A 162 10.84 8.47 -5.58
CA VAL A 162 9.38 8.38 -5.62
C VAL A 162 8.93 8.10 -7.05
N MET A 163 8.10 7.08 -7.22
CA MET A 163 7.53 6.69 -8.51
C MET A 163 6.02 6.89 -8.49
N ILE A 164 5.48 7.47 -9.56
CA ILE A 164 4.03 7.50 -9.79
C ILE A 164 3.70 6.45 -10.86
N CYS A 165 2.64 5.68 -10.63
CA CYS A 165 2.10 4.75 -11.61
C CYS A 165 0.58 4.74 -11.60
N ASP A 166 -0.01 4.36 -12.73
CA ASP A 166 -1.41 4.02 -12.79
C ASP A 166 -1.66 2.64 -12.17
N VAL A 167 -2.81 2.50 -11.53
CA VAL A 167 -3.25 1.18 -11.11
C VAL A 167 -3.56 0.35 -12.35
N PHE A 168 -2.92 -0.81 -12.43
CA PHE A 168 -3.10 -1.72 -13.56
C PHE A 168 -4.60 -2.03 -13.81
N PRO A 169 -5.07 -2.09 -15.06
CA PRO A 169 -6.49 -2.22 -15.39
C PRO A 169 -7.21 -3.36 -14.67
N PHE A 170 -6.56 -4.51 -14.52
CA PHE A 170 -7.13 -5.66 -13.81
C PHE A 170 -7.51 -5.35 -12.35
N CYS A 171 -6.73 -4.52 -11.67
CA CYS A 171 -7.07 -4.03 -10.33
C CYS A 171 -8.04 -2.85 -10.41
N GLY A 172 -7.83 -1.95 -11.38
CA GLY A 172 -8.61 -0.73 -11.58
C GLY A 172 -10.10 -0.98 -11.76
N ILE A 173 -10.49 -2.04 -12.48
CA ILE A 173 -11.90 -2.42 -12.67
C ILE A 173 -12.61 -2.80 -11.35
N ASN A 174 -11.88 -3.11 -10.31
CA ASN A 174 -12.43 -3.43 -8.99
C ASN A 174 -12.37 -2.23 -8.03
N ILE A 175 -11.45 -1.30 -8.25
CA ILE A 175 -11.21 -0.13 -7.41
C ILE A 175 -12.05 1.06 -7.88
N GLY A 176 -12.15 1.24 -9.20
CA GLY A 176 -12.79 2.40 -9.80
C GLY A 176 -11.88 3.64 -9.81
N PRO A 177 -12.40 4.77 -10.30
CA PRO A 177 -11.67 6.03 -10.33
C PRO A 177 -11.54 6.64 -8.94
N GLY A 178 -10.51 7.46 -8.73
CA GLY A 178 -10.37 8.27 -7.52
C GLY A 178 -9.50 7.68 -6.42
N LEU A 179 -8.76 6.59 -6.69
CA LEU A 179 -7.72 6.11 -5.79
C LEU A 179 -6.47 6.99 -5.89
N MET A 180 -5.87 7.26 -4.75
CA MET A 180 -4.49 7.70 -4.60
C MET A 180 -3.91 7.07 -3.33
N ALA A 181 -2.83 6.31 -3.45
CA ALA A 181 -2.20 5.63 -2.32
C ALA A 181 -0.68 5.59 -2.46
N ALA A 182 0.02 5.71 -1.33
CA ALA A 182 1.46 5.50 -1.22
C ALA A 182 1.75 4.08 -0.74
N TYR A 183 2.81 3.50 -1.27
CA TYR A 183 3.30 2.16 -0.97
C TYR A 183 4.74 2.27 -0.49
N TYR A 184 5.00 1.79 0.71
CA TYR A 184 6.31 1.87 1.35
C TYR A 184 6.52 0.74 2.35
N TYR A 185 7.76 0.52 2.76
CA TYR A 185 8.13 -0.41 3.82
C TYR A 185 8.18 0.33 5.17
N GLY A 186 7.58 -0.26 6.20
CA GLY A 186 7.43 0.42 7.48
C GLY A 186 7.40 -0.51 8.70
N LYS A 187 6.85 0.00 9.78
CA LYS A 187 6.57 -0.77 11.00
C LYS A 187 5.61 -1.92 10.71
N PRO A 188 5.59 -2.99 11.51
CA PRO A 188 4.61 -4.04 11.35
C PRO A 188 3.18 -3.49 11.42
N ILE A 189 2.34 -3.91 10.50
CA ILE A 189 0.91 -3.62 10.52
C ILE A 189 0.27 -4.33 11.71
N SER A 190 -0.52 -3.61 12.50
CA SER A 190 -1.15 -4.14 13.71
C SER A 190 -2.29 -5.11 13.42
N GLU A 191 -2.67 -5.92 14.40
CA GLU A 191 -3.82 -6.82 14.27
C GLU A 191 -5.10 -6.00 14.13
N GLY A 192 -5.91 -6.32 13.10
CA GLY A 192 -7.15 -5.59 12.82
C GLY A 192 -6.96 -4.10 12.49
N LEU A 193 -5.73 -3.63 12.28
CA LEU A 193 -5.38 -2.23 12.05
C LEU A 193 -5.77 -1.29 13.22
N GLU A 194 -5.72 -1.78 14.44
CA GLU A 194 -6.17 -0.97 15.59
C GLU A 194 -5.22 0.19 15.90
N GLU A 195 -3.91 -0.02 15.78
CA GLU A 195 -2.91 1.04 15.98
C GLU A 195 -3.00 2.08 14.85
N GLU A 196 -3.19 1.65 13.61
CA GLU A 196 -3.31 2.52 12.44
C GLU A 196 -4.59 3.38 12.52
N LYS A 197 -5.71 2.82 12.98
CA LYS A 197 -6.96 3.56 13.24
C LYS A 197 -6.77 4.60 14.33
N ALA A 198 -6.16 4.23 15.44
CA ALA A 198 -5.86 5.13 16.55
C ALA A 198 -4.92 6.25 16.12
N LEU A 199 -3.91 5.92 15.29
CA LEU A 199 -2.97 6.89 14.74
C LEU A 199 -3.68 7.91 13.85
N VAL A 200 -4.50 7.47 12.87
CA VAL A 200 -5.24 8.38 12.00
C VAL A 200 -6.19 9.26 12.81
N ALA A 201 -6.88 8.70 13.82
CA ALA A 201 -7.75 9.48 14.70
C ALA A 201 -6.97 10.59 15.43
N ARG A 202 -5.84 10.24 16.06
CA ARG A 202 -4.96 11.19 16.76
C ARG A 202 -4.43 12.28 15.83
N LEU A 203 -3.88 11.90 14.68
CA LEU A 203 -3.34 12.85 13.72
C LEU A 203 -4.41 13.79 13.17
N SER A 204 -5.62 13.29 12.97
CA SER A 204 -6.73 14.11 12.47
C SER A 204 -7.12 15.26 13.42
N GLU A 205 -6.89 15.11 14.71
CA GLU A 205 -7.20 16.15 15.70
C GLU A 205 -6.34 17.40 15.53
N ASN A 206 -5.10 17.24 15.07
CA ASN A 206 -4.18 18.35 14.82
C ASN A 206 -4.66 19.29 13.70
N TYR A 207 -5.63 18.86 12.90
CA TYR A 207 -6.12 19.58 11.71
C TYR A 207 -7.61 19.94 11.80
N LYS A 208 -8.22 19.83 12.98
CA LYS A 208 -9.62 20.23 13.25
C LYS A 208 -9.72 21.70 13.69
N GLY A 209 -8.93 22.58 13.09
CA GLY A 209 -8.96 24.02 13.33
C GLY A 209 -9.65 24.80 12.24
#